data_ca53382c1198faea84042ef06831ffa9
#
_entry.id   ca53382c1198faea84042ef06831ffa9
#
_cell.length_a   1.000
_cell.length_b   1.000
_cell.length_c   1.000
_cell.angle_alpha   90.00
_cell.angle_beta   90.00
_cell.angle_gamma   90.00
#
_symmetry.space_group_name_H-M   'P 1'
#
loop_
_entity.id
_entity.type
_entity.pdbx_description
1 polymer ?
#
loop_
_entity_poly.entity_id
_entity_poly.type
_entity_poly.pdbx_seq_one_letter_code
_entity_poly.pdbx_strand_id
1 'polypeptide(L)'
;MPPLESLPHGMSMAADFWPLIPSEQVVAIGYTSGSTGKPGANPKTWGSFHASNAGNLGPLHAVAGERFSVVATVPPQHMNGLELSVVVALLGDVAVHAGRPFFPADIAAALAATATPRVLVITPVHLRALVDSGVGLPPIAAMVSASAPMPLELAQAAEQRFGAPLLELFGSTETCVFASRRPTVDEDWQLYDGVTLHPQPDGTLVDAPQLSAPITLADIVSLSEDGRRFRLRGRQADMLEIAGKRASLGDLTRRLLAIPGVRDGVVVQLADGDALGVHRIGALVVAPGLNEQVILDALREAVDPVFLPRPLRLVDALPRNETGKLPRSALLGLSVHGG
;
A
#
# COMPACT_ATOMS: atom_id res chain seq x y z
N MET A 1 4.19 -26.21 -16.52
CA MET A 1 4.49 -26.60 -15.14
C MET A 1 4.01 -28.04 -14.97
N PRO A 2 4.82 -28.99 -14.49
CA PRO A 2 4.33 -30.31 -14.16
C PRO A 2 3.34 -30.19 -12.98
N PRO A 3 2.31 -31.05 -12.90
CA PRO A 3 1.40 -31.06 -11.78
C PRO A 3 2.18 -31.41 -10.50
N LEU A 4 1.88 -30.68 -9.42
CA LEU A 4 2.33 -31.03 -8.08
C LEU A 4 1.70 -32.39 -7.74
N GLU A 5 2.47 -33.46 -7.86
CA GLU A 5 2.07 -34.75 -7.34
C GLU A 5 1.87 -34.60 -5.82
N SER A 6 0.72 -35.05 -5.35
CA SER A 6 0.38 -35.06 -3.94
C SER A 6 1.50 -35.78 -3.17
N LEU A 7 2.13 -35.09 -2.23
CA LEU A 7 3.04 -35.71 -1.29
C LEU A 7 2.32 -36.90 -0.62
N PRO A 8 2.97 -38.06 -0.50
CA PRO A 8 2.34 -39.24 0.09
C PRO A 8 1.84 -38.91 1.51
N HIS A 9 0.57 -39.17 1.76
CA HIS A 9 -0.01 -39.11 3.10
C HIS A 9 0.76 -40.07 4.00
N GLY A 10 1.52 -39.54 4.97
CA GLY A 10 2.21 -40.35 5.98
C GLY A 10 3.67 -40.05 6.25
N MET A 11 4.28 -39.04 5.64
CA MET A 11 5.57 -38.54 6.17
C MET A 11 5.32 -37.68 7.40
N SER A 12 5.26 -38.36 8.56
CA SER A 12 5.58 -37.69 9.82
C SER A 12 7.05 -37.27 9.71
N MET A 13 7.30 -35.99 9.47
CA MET A 13 8.63 -35.41 9.67
C MET A 13 8.98 -35.65 11.13
N ALA A 14 10.10 -36.37 11.38
CA ALA A 14 10.64 -36.49 12.71
C ALA A 14 10.73 -35.07 13.29
N ALA A 15 10.21 -34.90 14.52
CA ALA A 15 10.05 -33.59 15.16
C ALA A 15 11.35 -32.78 15.35
N ASP A 16 12.49 -33.36 14.95
CA ASP A 16 13.84 -32.83 15.20
C ASP A 16 14.57 -32.33 13.94
N PHE A 17 13.97 -32.35 12.77
CA PHE A 17 14.64 -31.87 11.53
C PHE A 17 14.19 -30.47 11.13
N TRP A 18 14.72 -29.46 11.81
CA TRP A 18 14.62 -28.07 11.36
C TRP A 18 15.88 -27.71 10.59
N PRO A 19 15.78 -27.38 9.28
CA PRO A 19 16.95 -26.96 8.52
C PRO A 19 17.48 -25.64 9.10
N LEU A 20 18.77 -25.59 9.42
CA LEU A 20 19.45 -24.36 9.76
C LEU A 20 19.72 -23.58 8.47
N ILE A 21 19.04 -22.47 8.30
CA ILE A 21 19.21 -21.57 7.16
C ILE A 21 20.09 -20.41 7.62
N PRO A 22 21.26 -20.18 7.00
CA PRO A 22 22.09 -19.02 7.31
C PRO A 22 21.33 -17.70 7.11
N SER A 23 21.52 -16.73 8.00
CA SER A 23 20.83 -15.44 7.96
C SER A 23 21.12 -14.65 6.67
N GLU A 24 22.32 -14.80 6.13
CA GLU A 24 22.81 -14.14 4.91
C GLU A 24 22.36 -14.83 3.62
N GLN A 25 21.76 -16.01 3.71
CA GLN A 25 21.28 -16.72 2.52
C GLN A 25 20.16 -15.94 1.83
N VAL A 26 20.36 -15.61 0.55
CA VAL A 26 19.34 -15.02 -0.30
C VAL A 26 18.24 -16.04 -0.58
N VAL A 27 17.02 -15.74 -0.18
CA VAL A 27 15.84 -16.62 -0.31
C VAL A 27 14.79 -16.08 -1.28
N ALA A 28 14.86 -14.79 -1.63
CA ALA A 28 14.00 -14.17 -2.63
C ALA A 28 14.71 -12.99 -3.31
N ILE A 29 14.29 -12.67 -4.52
CA ILE A 29 14.71 -11.46 -5.23
C ILE A 29 13.47 -10.70 -5.68
N GLY A 30 13.22 -9.54 -5.07
CA GLY A 30 12.17 -8.63 -5.48
C GLY A 30 12.63 -7.76 -6.66
N TYR A 31 11.80 -7.61 -7.68
CA TYR A 31 12.09 -6.73 -8.81
C TYR A 31 11.19 -5.50 -8.78
N THR A 32 11.79 -4.33 -8.97
CA THR A 32 11.06 -3.06 -9.12
C THR A 32 11.17 -2.56 -10.55
N SER A 33 10.08 -2.01 -11.08
CA SER A 33 10.12 -1.29 -12.35
C SER A 33 10.89 0.03 -12.14
N GLY A 34 12.22 -0.01 -12.32
CA GLY A 34 13.07 1.16 -12.17
C GLY A 34 12.61 2.34 -13.03
N SER A 35 12.81 3.57 -12.56
CA SER A 35 12.55 4.81 -13.30
C SER A 35 13.33 4.89 -14.63
N THR A 36 14.37 4.10 -14.78
CA THR A 36 15.21 3.97 -15.97
C THR A 36 14.73 2.90 -16.97
N GLY A 37 13.60 2.23 -16.68
CA GLY A 37 13.03 1.17 -17.54
C GLY A 37 13.68 -0.21 -17.38
N LYS A 38 14.78 -0.34 -16.64
CA LYS A 38 15.37 -1.65 -16.28
C LYS A 38 14.90 -2.05 -14.87
N PRO A 39 14.41 -3.29 -14.68
CA PRO A 39 14.05 -3.78 -13.35
C PRO A 39 15.24 -3.78 -12.40
N GLY A 40 15.11 -3.13 -11.26
CA GLY A 40 16.07 -3.21 -10.17
C GLY A 40 15.89 -4.51 -9.38
N ALA A 41 16.96 -5.29 -9.19
CA ALA A 41 16.94 -6.49 -8.38
C ALA A 41 17.21 -6.16 -6.91
N ASN A 42 16.34 -6.61 -6.02
CA ASN A 42 16.42 -6.40 -4.57
C ASN A 42 16.49 -7.77 -3.88
N PRO A 43 17.69 -8.31 -3.64
CA PRO A 43 17.85 -9.58 -2.93
C PRO A 43 17.38 -9.45 -1.48
N LYS A 44 16.68 -10.48 -1.00
CA LYS A 44 16.21 -10.61 0.37
C LYS A 44 16.82 -11.83 0.99
N THR A 45 17.51 -11.63 2.11
CA THR A 45 18.09 -12.73 2.87
C THR A 45 17.09 -13.29 3.88
N TRP A 46 17.37 -14.48 4.38
CA TRP A 46 16.58 -15.09 5.44
C TRP A 46 16.53 -14.20 6.68
N GLY A 47 17.68 -13.61 7.06
CA GLY A 47 17.77 -12.67 8.18
C GLY A 47 16.95 -11.40 7.96
N SER A 48 16.94 -10.85 6.74
CA SER A 48 16.13 -9.67 6.43
C SER A 48 14.62 -9.95 6.57
N PHE A 49 14.16 -11.11 6.12
CA PHE A 49 12.76 -11.50 6.31
C PHE A 49 12.42 -11.80 7.77
N HIS A 50 13.34 -12.38 8.53
CA HIS A 50 13.15 -12.62 9.96
C HIS A 50 12.95 -11.30 10.72
N ALA A 51 13.80 -10.30 10.45
CA ALA A 51 13.69 -8.98 11.07
C ALA A 51 12.41 -8.22 10.62
N SER A 52 12.10 -8.23 9.33
CA SER A 52 10.86 -7.61 8.80
C SER A 52 9.60 -8.25 9.38
N ASN A 53 9.58 -9.60 9.46
CA ASN A 53 8.43 -10.32 9.99
C ASN A 53 8.19 -10.02 11.49
N ALA A 54 9.25 -9.88 12.27
CA ALA A 54 9.13 -9.47 13.67
C ALA A 54 8.44 -8.10 13.80
N GLY A 55 8.80 -7.14 12.93
CA GLY A 55 8.14 -5.84 12.85
C GLY A 55 6.67 -5.93 12.43
N ASN A 56 6.35 -6.77 11.43
CA ASN A 56 4.99 -6.97 10.95
C ASN A 56 4.09 -7.65 12.00
N LEU A 57 4.63 -8.59 12.76
CA LEU A 57 3.87 -9.31 13.79
C LEU A 57 3.45 -8.41 14.95
N GLY A 58 4.23 -7.39 15.32
CA GLY A 58 3.88 -6.49 16.42
C GLY A 58 2.47 -5.89 16.31
N PRO A 59 2.18 -5.08 15.29
CA PRO A 59 0.85 -4.50 15.11
C PRO A 59 -0.23 -5.55 14.82
N LEU A 60 0.08 -6.69 14.20
CA LEU A 60 -0.87 -7.77 13.95
C LEU A 60 -1.27 -8.48 15.24
N HIS A 61 -0.31 -8.79 16.12
CA HIS A 61 -0.57 -9.38 17.44
C HIS A 61 -1.42 -8.45 18.33
N ALA A 62 -1.20 -7.14 18.23
CA ALA A 62 -1.99 -6.17 19.00
C ALA A 62 -3.49 -6.21 18.65
N VAL A 63 -3.87 -6.59 17.43
CA VAL A 63 -5.28 -6.62 16.96
C VAL A 63 -5.87 -8.03 16.86
N ALA A 64 -5.04 -9.06 16.63
CA ALA A 64 -5.51 -10.42 16.36
C ALA A 64 -5.02 -11.47 17.39
N GLY A 65 -4.13 -11.08 18.32
CA GLY A 65 -3.47 -12.02 19.23
C GLY A 65 -2.30 -12.74 18.56
N GLU A 66 -1.59 -13.58 19.32
CA GLU A 66 -0.37 -14.25 18.86
C GLU A 66 -0.61 -15.28 17.75
N ARG A 67 -1.80 -15.90 17.75
CA ARG A 67 -2.21 -16.92 16.77
C ARG A 67 -3.40 -16.43 15.99
N PHE A 68 -3.26 -16.36 14.69
CA PHE A 68 -4.35 -15.95 13.79
C PHE A 68 -4.22 -16.63 12.43
N SER A 69 -5.26 -16.46 11.63
CA SER A 69 -5.28 -16.94 10.24
C SER A 69 -5.36 -15.78 9.29
N VAL A 70 -4.65 -15.88 8.17
CA VAL A 70 -4.64 -14.87 7.11
C VAL A 70 -5.40 -15.36 5.89
N VAL A 71 -6.28 -14.51 5.36
CA VAL A 71 -6.81 -14.61 4.00
C VAL A 71 -6.29 -13.41 3.21
N ALA A 72 -5.57 -13.66 2.11
CA ALA A 72 -4.93 -12.62 1.32
C ALA A 72 -5.53 -12.54 -0.08
N THR A 73 -5.96 -11.34 -0.49
CA THR A 73 -6.37 -11.06 -1.89
C THR A 73 -5.18 -10.62 -2.74
N VAL A 74 -4.06 -10.31 -2.11
CA VAL A 74 -2.83 -9.83 -2.75
C VAL A 74 -2.00 -10.99 -3.31
N PRO A 75 -1.37 -10.81 -4.48
CA PRO A 75 -0.50 -11.84 -5.05
C PRO A 75 0.77 -12.06 -4.20
N PRO A 76 1.14 -13.32 -3.90
CA PRO A 76 2.32 -13.63 -3.09
C PRO A 76 3.65 -13.27 -3.75
N GLN A 77 3.68 -13.02 -5.06
CA GLN A 77 4.87 -12.55 -5.79
C GLN A 77 5.14 -11.05 -5.63
N HIS A 78 4.24 -10.29 -5.08
CA HIS A 78 4.49 -8.89 -4.69
C HIS A 78 4.99 -8.83 -3.26
N MET A 79 5.88 -7.89 -2.94
CA MET A 79 6.52 -7.81 -1.62
C MET A 79 5.51 -7.85 -0.47
N ASN A 80 4.47 -7.04 -0.53
CA ASN A 80 3.41 -7.05 0.49
C ASN A 80 2.73 -8.43 0.63
N GLY A 81 2.40 -9.09 -0.50
CA GLY A 81 1.84 -10.44 -0.48
C GLY A 81 2.84 -11.47 0.04
N LEU A 82 4.11 -11.37 -0.36
CA LEU A 82 5.18 -12.25 0.11
C LEU A 82 5.35 -12.15 1.64
N GLU A 83 5.44 -10.94 2.18
CA GLU A 83 5.60 -10.73 3.62
C GLU A 83 4.38 -11.21 4.42
N LEU A 84 3.16 -10.88 3.97
CA LEU A 84 1.94 -11.09 4.74
C LEU A 84 1.19 -12.40 4.43
N SER A 85 1.64 -13.20 3.45
CA SER A 85 1.01 -14.50 3.16
C SER A 85 1.98 -15.65 3.00
N VAL A 86 3.29 -15.39 2.93
CA VAL A 86 4.31 -16.45 2.85
C VAL A 86 5.25 -16.36 4.07
N VAL A 87 5.94 -15.23 4.22
CA VAL A 87 6.92 -15.04 5.29
C VAL A 87 6.27 -15.14 6.67
N VAL A 88 5.08 -14.52 6.84
CA VAL A 88 4.33 -14.59 8.10
C VAL A 88 3.96 -16.03 8.49
N ALA A 89 3.66 -16.89 7.51
CA ALA A 89 3.39 -18.30 7.78
C ALA A 89 4.63 -19.12 8.12
N LEU A 90 5.77 -18.77 7.50
CA LEU A 90 7.03 -19.47 7.72
C LEU A 90 7.72 -19.11 9.05
N LEU A 91 7.54 -17.88 9.51
CA LEU A 91 8.25 -17.29 10.64
C LEU A 91 7.36 -16.91 11.83
N GLY A 92 6.05 -17.07 11.70
CA GLY A 92 5.06 -16.81 12.76
C GLY A 92 4.17 -18.03 13.00
N ASP A 93 3.47 -18.05 14.12
CA ASP A 93 2.44 -19.06 14.42
C ASP A 93 1.10 -18.64 13.74
N VAL A 94 1.17 -18.50 12.40
CA VAL A 94 0.11 -17.95 11.57
C VAL A 94 -0.28 -18.94 10.48
N ALA A 95 -1.54 -19.29 10.42
CA ALA A 95 -2.10 -20.08 9.32
C ALA A 95 -2.46 -19.15 8.14
N VAL A 96 -2.22 -19.58 6.90
CA VAL A 96 -2.56 -18.81 5.71
C VAL A 96 -3.46 -19.63 4.80
N HIS A 97 -4.57 -19.05 4.35
CA HIS A 97 -5.44 -19.65 3.36
C HIS A 97 -4.70 -19.81 2.03
N ALA A 98 -4.63 -21.04 1.51
CA ALA A 98 -3.83 -21.35 0.32
C ALA A 98 -4.34 -20.70 -0.96
N GLY A 99 -5.63 -20.39 -1.04
CA GLY A 99 -6.26 -19.72 -2.19
C GLY A 99 -6.07 -18.22 -2.14
N ARG A 100 -6.20 -17.60 -3.31
CA ARG A 100 -6.24 -16.13 -3.47
C ARG A 100 -7.64 -15.72 -3.91
N PRO A 101 -8.58 -15.47 -2.99
CA PRO A 101 -9.92 -15.03 -3.34
C PRO A 101 -9.86 -13.62 -3.95
N PHE A 102 -10.62 -13.41 -5.01
CA PHE A 102 -10.60 -12.13 -5.73
C PHE A 102 -11.95 -11.41 -5.63
N PHE A 103 -13.05 -12.13 -5.81
CA PHE A 103 -14.38 -11.54 -5.74
C PHE A 103 -14.92 -11.51 -4.31
N PRO A 104 -15.81 -10.55 -3.97
CA PRO A 104 -16.37 -10.42 -2.62
C PRO A 104 -16.94 -11.70 -2.02
N ALA A 105 -17.67 -12.49 -2.81
CA ALA A 105 -18.23 -13.76 -2.35
C ALA A 105 -17.14 -14.81 -2.04
N ASP A 106 -16.06 -14.84 -2.85
CA ASP A 106 -14.94 -15.76 -2.63
C ASP A 106 -14.15 -15.38 -1.38
N ILE A 107 -13.99 -14.05 -1.12
CA ILE A 107 -13.37 -13.54 0.10
C ILE A 107 -14.17 -13.97 1.33
N ALA A 108 -15.49 -13.81 1.30
CA ALA A 108 -16.36 -14.23 2.38
C ALA A 108 -16.30 -15.75 2.62
N ALA A 109 -16.32 -16.57 1.55
CA ALA A 109 -16.21 -18.02 1.62
C ALA A 109 -14.84 -18.47 2.17
N ALA A 110 -13.73 -17.85 1.71
CA ALA A 110 -12.40 -18.14 2.21
C ALA A 110 -12.27 -17.81 3.71
N LEU A 111 -12.77 -16.64 4.12
CA LEU A 111 -12.80 -16.26 5.54
C LEU A 111 -13.64 -17.24 6.37
N ALA A 112 -14.80 -17.68 5.87
CA ALA A 112 -15.65 -18.63 6.56
C ALA A 112 -14.97 -20.00 6.74
N ALA A 113 -14.18 -20.43 5.78
CA ALA A 113 -13.43 -21.69 5.82
C ALA A 113 -12.15 -21.63 6.67
N THR A 114 -11.78 -20.45 7.18
CA THR A 114 -10.52 -20.23 7.91
C THR A 114 -10.77 -20.10 9.41
N ALA A 115 -9.85 -20.61 10.23
CA ALA A 115 -9.96 -20.55 11.69
C ALA A 115 -9.87 -19.10 12.23
N THR A 116 -10.53 -18.85 13.35
CA THR A 116 -10.47 -17.56 14.09
C THR A 116 -9.26 -17.53 15.04
N PRO A 117 -8.71 -16.33 15.31
CA PRO A 117 -8.99 -15.01 14.74
C PRO A 117 -8.54 -14.90 13.27
N ARG A 118 -9.26 -14.11 12.48
CA ARG A 118 -8.99 -13.96 11.04
C ARG A 118 -8.51 -12.56 10.70
N VAL A 119 -7.47 -12.47 9.90
CA VAL A 119 -6.93 -11.22 9.34
C VAL A 119 -7.12 -11.24 7.83
N LEU A 120 -7.72 -10.20 7.28
CA LEU A 120 -7.92 -10.02 5.84
C LEU A 120 -6.84 -9.09 5.29
N VAL A 121 -5.93 -9.61 4.46
CA VAL A 121 -4.93 -8.80 3.74
C VAL A 121 -5.50 -8.42 2.37
N ILE A 122 -5.68 -7.12 2.15
CA ILE A 122 -6.48 -6.61 1.03
C ILE A 122 -5.91 -5.28 0.49
N THR A 123 -6.05 -5.02 -0.80
CA THR A 123 -5.71 -3.72 -1.39
C THR A 123 -6.87 -2.73 -1.28
N PRO A 124 -6.64 -1.40 -1.36
CA PRO A 124 -7.72 -0.41 -1.34
C PRO A 124 -8.77 -0.65 -2.44
N VAL A 125 -8.35 -1.12 -3.62
CA VAL A 125 -9.27 -1.42 -4.75
C VAL A 125 -10.18 -2.60 -4.43
N HIS A 126 -9.61 -3.70 -3.93
CA HIS A 126 -10.41 -4.87 -3.54
C HIS A 126 -11.31 -4.57 -2.34
N LEU A 127 -10.80 -3.77 -1.38
CA LEU A 127 -11.60 -3.36 -0.21
C LEU A 127 -12.81 -2.51 -0.63
N ARG A 128 -12.65 -1.60 -1.59
CA ARG A 128 -13.76 -0.83 -2.13
C ARG A 128 -14.81 -1.74 -2.78
N ALA A 129 -14.37 -2.65 -3.65
CA ALA A 129 -15.29 -3.62 -4.27
C ALA A 129 -16.02 -4.46 -3.22
N LEU A 130 -15.34 -4.84 -2.14
CA LEU A 130 -15.93 -5.61 -1.04
C LEU A 130 -16.95 -4.78 -0.25
N VAL A 131 -16.65 -3.53 0.08
CA VAL A 131 -17.56 -2.60 0.75
C VAL A 131 -18.80 -2.33 -0.11
N ASP A 132 -18.60 -2.05 -1.40
CA ASP A 132 -19.69 -1.68 -2.33
C ASP A 132 -20.57 -2.90 -2.70
N SER A 133 -20.07 -4.12 -2.61
CA SER A 133 -20.79 -5.34 -3.01
C SER A 133 -21.98 -5.71 -2.15
N GLY A 134 -22.06 -5.20 -0.93
CA GLY A 134 -23.09 -5.63 0.03
C GLY A 134 -22.84 -6.98 0.69
N VAL A 135 -21.83 -7.76 0.30
CA VAL A 135 -21.51 -9.07 0.90
C VAL A 135 -21.14 -8.93 2.36
N GLY A 136 -21.73 -9.77 3.22
CA GLY A 136 -21.37 -9.88 4.62
C GLY A 136 -20.12 -10.76 4.80
N LEU A 137 -19.29 -10.42 5.78
CA LEU A 137 -18.15 -11.24 6.17
C LEU A 137 -18.43 -11.95 7.51
N PRO A 138 -17.89 -13.15 7.73
CA PRO A 138 -17.79 -13.68 9.08
C PRO A 138 -16.92 -12.74 9.94
N PRO A 139 -16.99 -12.83 11.29
CA PRO A 139 -16.14 -12.01 12.15
C PRO A 139 -14.66 -12.10 11.77
N ILE A 140 -14.01 -10.95 11.62
CA ILE A 140 -12.57 -10.80 11.37
C ILE A 140 -11.96 -9.97 12.49
N ALA A 141 -10.70 -10.22 12.81
CA ALA A 141 -9.97 -9.49 13.85
C ALA A 141 -9.40 -8.16 13.31
N ALA A 142 -8.96 -8.16 12.05
CA ALA A 142 -8.42 -6.97 11.41
C ALA A 142 -8.48 -7.06 9.88
N MET A 143 -8.42 -5.91 9.25
CA MET A 143 -8.06 -5.73 7.84
C MET A 143 -6.67 -5.12 7.75
N VAL A 144 -5.86 -5.56 6.78
CA VAL A 144 -4.50 -5.06 6.55
C VAL A 144 -4.38 -4.64 5.10
N SER A 145 -3.94 -3.43 4.86
CA SER A 145 -3.78 -2.88 3.51
C SER A 145 -2.40 -2.26 3.30
N ALA A 146 -1.91 -2.34 2.07
CA ALA A 146 -0.67 -1.70 1.64
C ALA A 146 -0.70 -1.44 0.13
N SER A 147 0.44 -1.03 -0.43
CA SER A 147 0.70 -0.87 -1.88
C SER A 147 0.12 0.36 -2.53
N ALA A 148 -0.94 0.95 -2.01
CA ALA A 148 -1.54 2.19 -2.49
C ALA A 148 -2.13 2.98 -1.30
N PRO A 149 -2.23 4.32 -1.39
CA PRO A 149 -2.83 5.12 -0.32
C PRO A 149 -4.26 4.67 0.00
N MET A 150 -4.57 4.54 1.28
CA MET A 150 -5.91 4.22 1.77
C MET A 150 -6.74 5.51 1.92
N PRO A 151 -7.82 5.70 1.17
CA PRO A 151 -8.74 6.81 1.41
C PRO A 151 -9.39 6.69 2.78
N LEU A 152 -9.43 7.79 3.54
CA LEU A 152 -9.99 7.79 4.90
C LEU A 152 -11.46 7.33 4.93
N GLU A 153 -12.28 7.83 4.00
CA GLU A 153 -13.69 7.41 3.90
C GLU A 153 -13.84 5.91 3.67
N LEU A 154 -12.97 5.31 2.83
CA LEU A 154 -13.00 3.87 2.59
C LEU A 154 -12.61 3.10 3.86
N ALA A 155 -11.59 3.54 4.57
CA ALA A 155 -11.19 2.93 5.83
C ALA A 155 -12.32 2.99 6.88
N GLN A 156 -12.96 4.14 7.04
CA GLN A 156 -14.09 4.34 7.94
C GLN A 156 -15.29 3.46 7.56
N ALA A 157 -15.66 3.43 6.27
CA ALA A 157 -16.75 2.60 5.79
C ALA A 157 -16.47 1.09 6.00
N ALA A 158 -15.23 0.66 5.78
CA ALA A 158 -14.85 -0.74 5.99
C ALA A 158 -14.85 -1.11 7.48
N GLU A 159 -14.28 -0.29 8.36
CA GLU A 159 -14.30 -0.53 9.80
C GLU A 159 -15.74 -0.56 10.36
N GLN A 160 -16.57 0.38 9.94
CA GLN A 160 -17.99 0.42 10.34
C GLN A 160 -18.74 -0.82 9.86
N ARG A 161 -18.50 -1.23 8.60
CA ARG A 161 -19.21 -2.34 7.98
C ARG A 161 -18.83 -3.69 8.55
N PHE A 162 -17.53 -3.93 8.76
CA PHE A 162 -17.01 -5.25 9.13
C PHE A 162 -16.67 -5.37 10.62
N GLY A 163 -16.79 -4.27 11.39
CA GLY A 163 -16.58 -4.27 12.85
C GLY A 163 -15.14 -4.58 13.27
N ALA A 164 -14.17 -4.33 12.40
CA ALA A 164 -12.76 -4.66 12.64
C ALA A 164 -11.85 -3.50 12.24
N PRO A 165 -10.72 -3.26 12.95
CA PRO A 165 -9.78 -2.22 12.64
C PRO A 165 -9.09 -2.46 11.28
N LEU A 166 -8.74 -1.37 10.58
CA LEU A 166 -7.95 -1.39 9.38
C LEU A 166 -6.56 -0.84 9.67
N LEU A 167 -5.55 -1.69 9.49
CA LEU A 167 -4.14 -1.31 9.54
C LEU A 167 -3.63 -1.05 8.13
N GLU A 168 -2.95 0.07 7.93
CA GLU A 168 -2.22 0.36 6.71
C GLU A 168 -0.73 0.16 6.98
N LEU A 169 -0.04 -0.57 6.10
CA LEU A 169 1.39 -0.85 6.19
C LEU A 169 2.16 -0.05 5.17
N PHE A 170 3.34 0.44 5.54
CA PHE A 170 4.21 1.24 4.70
C PHE A 170 5.58 0.58 4.53
N GLY A 171 5.99 0.50 3.28
CA GLY A 171 7.27 -0.05 2.85
C GLY A 171 7.38 -0.11 1.35
N SER A 172 8.47 -0.68 0.88
CA SER A 172 8.76 -0.85 -0.55
C SER A 172 9.42 -2.21 -0.80
N THR A 173 9.61 -2.56 -2.06
CA THR A 173 10.37 -3.78 -2.40
C THR A 173 11.80 -3.69 -1.89
N GLU A 174 12.37 -2.49 -1.86
CA GLU A 174 13.72 -2.22 -1.38
C GLU A 174 13.85 -2.43 0.14
N THR A 175 12.90 -1.90 0.91
CA THR A 175 12.97 -1.80 2.37
C THR A 175 12.24 -2.90 3.13
N CYS A 176 11.36 -3.69 2.49
CA CYS A 176 10.28 -4.40 3.16
C CYS A 176 9.34 -3.44 3.89
N VAL A 177 8.37 -3.95 4.64
CA VAL A 177 7.51 -3.12 5.49
C VAL A 177 8.31 -2.66 6.72
N PHE A 178 8.15 -1.38 7.10
CA PHE A 178 8.86 -0.82 8.24
C PHE A 178 8.02 0.14 9.11
N ALA A 179 6.78 0.38 8.72
CA ALA A 179 5.85 1.19 9.51
C ALA A 179 4.40 0.77 9.30
N SER A 180 3.55 1.13 10.25
CA SER A 180 2.11 0.92 10.18
C SER A 180 1.35 2.13 10.74
N ARG A 181 0.07 2.23 10.38
CA ARG A 181 -0.87 3.16 11.00
C ARG A 181 -2.29 2.59 10.94
N ARG A 182 -3.18 3.17 11.73
CA ARG A 182 -4.62 3.03 11.59
C ARG A 182 -5.19 4.35 11.07
N PRO A 183 -5.50 4.49 9.78
CA PRO A 183 -5.83 5.78 9.15
C PRO A 183 -7.09 6.44 9.73
N THR A 184 -7.97 5.66 10.36
CA THR A 184 -9.18 6.16 11.05
C THR A 184 -8.88 6.79 12.41
N VAL A 185 -7.67 6.61 12.95
CA VAL A 185 -7.24 7.09 14.27
C VAL A 185 -6.16 8.16 14.14
N ASP A 186 -5.16 7.94 13.28
CA ASP A 186 -4.01 8.83 13.14
C ASP A 186 -3.56 8.94 11.67
N GLU A 187 -3.17 10.14 11.26
CA GLU A 187 -2.55 10.36 9.95
C GLU A 187 -1.07 9.95 9.93
N ASP A 188 -0.42 9.96 11.11
CA ASP A 188 1.00 9.69 11.22
C ASP A 188 1.26 8.17 11.21
N TRP A 189 2.38 7.81 10.61
CA TRP A 189 2.88 6.45 10.56
C TRP A 189 3.75 6.16 11.76
N GLN A 190 3.52 5.04 12.44
CA GLN A 190 4.36 4.55 13.53
C GLN A 190 5.46 3.68 12.95
N LEU A 191 6.71 4.03 13.21
CA LEU A 191 7.88 3.21 12.85
C LEU A 191 7.93 1.92 13.67
N TYR A 192 8.39 0.86 13.05
CA TYR A 192 8.71 -0.37 13.75
C TYR A 192 9.98 -0.20 14.60
N ASP A 193 10.16 -1.08 15.58
CA ASP A 193 11.32 -1.01 16.47
C ASP A 193 12.63 -1.20 15.69
N GLY A 194 13.61 -0.40 16.05
CA GLY A 194 14.93 -0.38 15.40
C GLY A 194 14.98 0.35 14.06
N VAL A 195 13.84 0.87 13.56
CA VAL A 195 13.81 1.66 12.32
C VAL A 195 14.09 3.13 12.64
N THR A 196 14.98 3.75 11.88
CA THR A 196 15.23 5.20 11.91
C THR A 196 15.14 5.80 10.52
N LEU A 197 14.60 7.01 10.44
CA LEU A 197 14.49 7.77 9.21
C LEU A 197 15.33 9.05 9.30
N HIS A 198 16.03 9.36 8.22
CA HIS A 198 16.79 10.59 8.08
C HIS A 198 16.29 11.34 6.85
N PRO A 199 15.37 12.31 7.02
CA PRO A 199 14.87 13.14 5.92
C PRO A 199 16.00 13.87 5.22
N GLN A 200 15.99 13.86 3.89
CA GLN A 200 16.95 14.52 3.00
C GLN A 200 16.18 15.42 2.03
N PRO A 201 16.84 16.40 1.38
CA PRO A 201 16.16 17.27 0.43
C PRO A 201 15.50 16.54 -0.75
N ASP A 202 16.03 15.38 -1.13
CA ASP A 202 15.65 14.58 -2.31
C ASP A 202 15.06 13.22 -1.97
N GLY A 203 14.78 12.96 -0.69
CA GLY A 203 14.20 11.69 -0.25
C GLY A 203 14.32 11.46 1.25
N THR A 204 14.31 10.20 1.65
CA THR A 204 14.48 9.81 3.04
C THR A 204 15.38 8.59 3.12
N LEU A 205 16.51 8.73 3.84
CA LEU A 205 17.36 7.59 4.15
C LEU A 205 16.68 6.76 5.25
N VAL A 206 16.50 5.48 4.98
CA VAL A 206 15.91 4.50 5.89
C VAL A 206 17.00 3.58 6.39
N ASP A 207 17.17 3.51 7.69
CA ASP A 207 17.98 2.51 8.37
C ASP A 207 17.07 1.59 9.19
N ALA A 208 17.19 0.28 9.00
CA ALA A 208 16.27 -0.68 9.58
C ALA A 208 16.93 -2.05 9.75
N PRO A 209 16.52 -2.85 10.76
CA PRO A 209 17.13 -4.14 11.07
C PRO A 209 17.12 -5.15 9.91
N GLN A 210 16.16 -5.06 9.01
CA GLN A 210 16.03 -5.92 7.83
C GLN A 210 16.93 -5.51 6.65
N LEU A 211 17.64 -4.39 6.75
CA LEU A 211 18.50 -3.87 5.69
C LEU A 211 19.98 -4.18 6.00
N SER A 212 20.73 -4.56 5.00
CA SER A 212 22.20 -4.73 5.13
C SER A 212 22.96 -3.40 5.14
N ALA A 213 22.35 -2.36 4.63
CA ALA A 213 22.83 -0.97 4.64
C ALA A 213 21.62 -0.03 4.49
N PRO A 214 21.73 1.23 4.98
CA PRO A 214 20.67 2.22 4.80
C PRO A 214 20.33 2.45 3.34
N ILE A 215 19.05 2.63 3.04
CA ILE A 215 18.50 2.81 1.68
C ILE A 215 17.78 4.15 1.58
N THR A 216 18.07 4.93 0.54
CA THR A 216 17.34 6.17 0.28
C THR A 216 16.07 5.87 -0.52
N LEU A 217 14.92 6.19 0.06
CA LEU A 217 13.64 6.23 -0.63
C LEU A 217 13.40 7.61 -1.24
N ALA A 218 12.71 7.64 -2.38
CA ALA A 218 12.26 8.88 -3.00
C ALA A 218 11.12 9.58 -2.23
N ASP A 219 10.59 8.92 -1.20
CA ASP A 219 9.53 9.45 -0.36
C ASP A 219 10.11 10.50 0.61
N ILE A 220 9.50 11.69 0.64
CA ILE A 220 9.85 12.78 1.55
C ILE A 220 8.93 12.70 2.76
N VAL A 221 9.51 12.75 3.95
CA VAL A 221 8.76 12.66 5.20
C VAL A 221 9.06 13.84 6.13
N SER A 222 8.14 14.10 7.07
CA SER A 222 8.41 14.88 8.27
C SER A 222 8.30 13.98 9.49
N LEU A 223 9.30 14.05 10.37
CA LEU A 223 9.33 13.27 11.61
C LEU A 223 8.61 14.02 12.73
N SER A 224 8.04 13.26 13.67
CA SER A 224 7.66 13.75 15.00
C SER A 224 8.91 14.12 15.81
N GLU A 225 8.73 14.89 16.90
CA GLU A 225 9.83 15.32 17.76
C GLU A 225 10.63 14.17 18.38
N ASP A 226 9.95 13.06 18.69
CA ASP A 226 10.55 11.85 19.24
C ASP A 226 11.19 10.93 18.17
N GLY A 227 11.05 11.27 16.88
CA GLY A 227 11.55 10.49 15.76
C GLY A 227 10.86 9.15 15.56
N ARG A 228 9.81 8.82 16.32
CA ARG A 228 9.12 7.51 16.29
C ARG A 228 7.97 7.47 15.31
N ARG A 229 7.50 8.61 14.85
CA ARG A 229 6.41 8.73 13.88
C ARG A 229 6.79 9.65 12.74
N PHE A 230 6.15 9.45 11.60
CA PHE A 230 6.36 10.30 10.45
C PHE A 230 5.08 10.53 9.65
N ARG A 231 5.09 11.60 8.89
CA ARG A 231 4.05 11.94 7.91
C ARG A 231 4.65 12.02 6.52
N LEU A 232 4.00 11.39 5.55
CA LEU A 232 4.39 11.48 4.15
C LEU A 232 4.09 12.87 3.60
N ARG A 233 5.10 13.48 2.94
CA ARG A 233 4.99 14.79 2.28
C ARG A 233 4.93 14.68 0.76
N GLY A 234 5.26 13.52 0.20
CA GLY A 234 5.25 13.22 -1.23
C GLY A 234 6.52 12.53 -1.69
N ARG A 235 6.79 12.56 -2.99
CA ARG A 235 8.02 12.04 -3.60
C ARG A 235 8.76 13.12 -4.33
N GLN A 236 10.08 13.05 -4.36
CA GLN A 236 10.92 14.01 -5.09
C GLN A 236 10.54 14.07 -6.59
N ALA A 237 10.34 12.93 -7.23
CA ALA A 237 9.93 12.86 -8.64
C ALA A 237 8.55 13.47 -8.92
N ASP A 238 7.74 13.65 -7.88
CA ASP A 238 6.40 14.23 -7.94
C ASP A 238 6.38 15.68 -7.43
N MET A 239 7.55 16.23 -7.06
CA MET A 239 7.64 17.63 -6.60
C MET A 239 7.49 18.58 -7.77
N LEU A 240 6.60 19.52 -7.58
CA LEU A 240 6.33 20.62 -8.52
C LEU A 240 6.81 21.92 -7.91
N GLU A 241 7.39 22.77 -8.72
CA GLU A 241 7.61 24.17 -8.38
C GLU A 241 6.85 25.04 -9.39
N ILE A 242 5.83 25.74 -8.90
CA ILE A 242 4.99 26.62 -9.70
C ILE A 242 4.95 27.98 -9.01
N ALA A 243 5.34 29.03 -9.73
CA ALA A 243 5.40 30.40 -9.20
C ALA A 243 6.15 30.54 -7.86
N GLY A 244 7.29 29.82 -7.72
CA GLY A 244 8.12 29.85 -6.52
C GLY A 244 7.56 29.09 -5.31
N LYS A 245 6.46 28.38 -5.48
CA LYS A 245 5.85 27.53 -4.46
C LYS A 245 6.05 26.07 -4.77
N ARG A 246 6.21 25.22 -3.74
CA ARG A 246 6.43 23.78 -3.90
C ARG A 246 5.25 22.97 -3.38
N ALA A 247 4.84 21.98 -4.13
CA ALA A 247 3.89 20.93 -3.72
C ALA A 247 4.25 19.61 -4.39
N SER A 248 3.80 18.48 -3.82
CA SER A 248 3.94 17.20 -4.49
C SER A 248 2.61 16.74 -5.09
N LEU A 249 2.67 16.08 -6.25
CA LEU A 249 1.50 15.44 -6.89
C LEU A 249 0.82 14.44 -5.93
N GLY A 250 1.63 13.74 -5.13
CA GLY A 250 1.12 12.81 -4.12
C GLY A 250 0.36 13.52 -2.99
N ASP A 251 0.81 14.68 -2.52
CA ASP A 251 0.11 15.48 -1.51
C ASP A 251 -1.20 16.05 -2.08
N LEU A 252 -1.14 16.59 -3.30
CA LEU A 252 -2.33 17.10 -3.99
C LEU A 252 -3.36 15.99 -4.23
N THR A 253 -2.91 14.79 -4.64
CA THR A 253 -3.79 13.62 -4.79
C THR A 253 -4.43 13.22 -3.45
N ARG A 254 -3.69 13.24 -2.36
CA ARG A 254 -4.21 12.92 -1.04
C ARG A 254 -5.28 13.90 -0.58
N ARG A 255 -5.08 15.21 -0.82
CA ARG A 255 -6.09 16.26 -0.53
C ARG A 255 -7.32 16.10 -1.40
N LEU A 256 -7.16 15.74 -2.67
CA LEU A 256 -8.26 15.41 -3.57
C LEU A 256 -9.09 14.23 -3.04
N LEU A 257 -8.42 13.16 -2.59
CA LEU A 257 -9.05 11.96 -2.05
C LEU A 257 -9.70 12.19 -0.67
N ALA A 258 -9.36 13.26 0.03
CA ALA A 258 -9.97 13.64 1.30
C ALA A 258 -11.29 14.44 1.14
N ILE A 259 -11.68 14.81 -0.10
CA ILE A 259 -12.93 15.49 -0.36
C ILE A 259 -14.10 14.50 -0.25
N PRO A 260 -15.09 14.76 0.62
CA PRO A 260 -16.27 13.92 0.75
C PRO A 260 -16.96 13.64 -0.60
N GLY A 261 -17.22 12.35 -0.89
CA GLY A 261 -17.81 11.91 -2.16
C GLY A 261 -16.82 11.64 -3.30
N VAL A 262 -15.54 11.95 -3.14
CA VAL A 262 -14.49 11.49 -4.07
C VAL A 262 -14.11 10.05 -3.74
N ARG A 263 -14.46 9.14 -4.66
CA ARG A 263 -14.18 7.70 -4.49
C ARG A 263 -12.77 7.28 -4.88
N ASP A 264 -12.24 7.89 -5.94
CA ASP A 264 -10.87 7.68 -6.43
C ASP A 264 -10.42 8.94 -7.18
N GLY A 265 -9.10 9.14 -7.29
CA GLY A 265 -8.57 10.31 -7.98
C GLY A 265 -7.06 10.29 -8.07
N VAL A 266 -6.54 11.07 -8.99
CA VAL A 266 -5.11 11.30 -9.17
C VAL A 266 -4.87 12.70 -9.72
N VAL A 267 -3.88 13.39 -9.17
CA VAL A 267 -3.33 14.63 -9.75
C VAL A 267 -2.07 14.26 -10.52
N VAL A 268 -1.95 14.74 -11.75
CA VAL A 268 -0.86 14.42 -12.67
C VAL A 268 -0.27 15.69 -13.27
N GLN A 269 1.02 15.64 -13.56
CA GLN A 269 1.68 16.65 -14.37
C GLN A 269 1.37 16.36 -15.85
N LEU A 270 0.87 17.36 -16.57
CA LEU A 270 0.60 17.26 -17.99
C LEU A 270 1.90 17.37 -18.79
N ALA A 271 1.99 16.61 -19.89
CA ALA A 271 3.18 16.57 -20.73
C ALA A 271 3.42 17.88 -21.51
N ASP A 272 2.34 18.61 -21.81
CA ASP A 272 2.41 19.86 -22.54
C ASP A 272 2.61 21.02 -21.56
N GLY A 273 3.84 21.54 -21.47
CA GLY A 273 4.10 22.87 -20.92
C GLY A 273 3.48 23.92 -21.83
N ASP A 274 3.07 25.07 -21.26
CA ASP A 274 2.74 26.21 -22.11
C ASP A 274 4.00 26.75 -22.81
N ALA A 275 3.80 27.71 -23.73
CA ALA A 275 4.90 28.34 -24.50
C ALA A 275 5.99 28.99 -23.61
N LEU A 276 5.77 29.07 -22.30
CA LEU A 276 6.69 29.60 -21.28
C LEU A 276 7.33 28.49 -20.43
N GLY A 277 7.11 27.21 -20.77
CA GLY A 277 7.67 26.06 -20.03
C GLY A 277 7.04 25.83 -18.66
N VAL A 278 5.88 26.45 -18.37
CA VAL A 278 5.17 26.24 -17.12
C VAL A 278 4.47 24.89 -17.13
N HIS A 279 4.87 24.00 -16.24
CA HIS A 279 4.23 22.70 -16.07
C HIS A 279 2.81 22.88 -15.54
N ARG A 280 1.83 22.37 -16.29
CA ARG A 280 0.44 22.32 -15.87
C ARG A 280 0.13 21.03 -15.15
N ILE A 281 -0.78 21.09 -14.21
CA ILE A 281 -1.30 19.91 -13.53
C ILE A 281 -2.77 19.72 -13.88
N GLY A 282 -3.14 18.45 -14.05
CA GLY A 282 -4.53 18.03 -14.25
C GLY A 282 -4.94 17.02 -13.19
N ALA A 283 -6.23 16.74 -13.10
CA ALA A 283 -6.76 15.70 -12.25
C ALA A 283 -7.78 14.84 -12.98
N LEU A 284 -7.75 13.54 -12.69
CA LEU A 284 -8.79 12.58 -13.04
C LEU A 284 -9.46 12.13 -11.75
N VAL A 285 -10.79 12.19 -11.70
CA VAL A 285 -11.53 11.99 -10.44
C VAL A 285 -12.73 11.09 -10.68
N VAL A 286 -12.91 10.11 -9.81
CA VAL A 286 -14.10 9.28 -9.72
C VAL A 286 -14.93 9.80 -8.54
N ALA A 287 -15.99 10.53 -8.82
CA ALA A 287 -16.83 11.17 -7.81
C ALA A 287 -18.31 11.15 -8.24
N PRO A 288 -19.01 9.99 -8.16
CA PRO A 288 -20.40 9.90 -8.53
C PRO A 288 -21.25 10.86 -7.70
N GLY A 289 -22.00 11.72 -8.38
CA GLY A 289 -22.88 12.72 -7.73
C GLY A 289 -22.23 14.08 -7.45
N LEU A 290 -20.92 14.25 -7.68
CA LEU A 290 -20.27 15.56 -7.65
C LEU A 290 -20.03 16.08 -9.06
N ASN A 291 -19.91 17.39 -9.19
CA ASN A 291 -19.44 18.04 -10.41
C ASN A 291 -18.04 18.63 -10.20
N GLU A 292 -17.37 18.97 -11.29
CA GLU A 292 -16.00 19.50 -11.28
C GLU A 292 -15.85 20.75 -10.42
N GLN A 293 -16.86 21.65 -10.45
CA GLN A 293 -16.81 22.91 -9.72
C GLN A 293 -16.83 22.71 -8.20
N VAL A 294 -17.66 21.79 -7.70
CA VAL A 294 -17.72 21.44 -6.26
C VAL A 294 -16.37 20.91 -5.78
N ILE A 295 -15.73 20.06 -6.57
CA ILE A 295 -14.42 19.49 -6.24
C ILE A 295 -13.33 20.59 -6.25
N LEU A 296 -13.36 21.46 -7.27
CA LEU A 296 -12.40 22.58 -7.36
C LEU A 296 -12.57 23.57 -6.20
N ASP A 297 -13.81 23.85 -5.78
CA ASP A 297 -14.08 24.75 -4.67
C ASP A 297 -13.58 24.16 -3.35
N ALA A 298 -13.81 22.86 -3.11
CA ALA A 298 -13.25 22.16 -1.95
C ALA A 298 -11.71 22.12 -1.97
N LEU A 299 -11.08 21.91 -3.13
CA LEU A 299 -9.63 21.97 -3.26
C LEU A 299 -9.07 23.38 -2.97
N ARG A 300 -9.76 24.46 -3.34
CA ARG A 300 -9.32 25.83 -3.07
C ARG A 300 -9.16 26.13 -1.59
N GLU A 301 -9.94 25.48 -0.75
CA GLU A 301 -9.81 25.63 0.72
C GLU A 301 -8.60 24.85 1.27
N ALA A 302 -8.18 23.78 0.57
CA ALA A 302 -7.18 22.85 1.03
C ALA A 302 -5.78 23.09 0.42
N VAL A 303 -5.69 23.72 -0.78
CA VAL A 303 -4.44 23.90 -1.49
C VAL A 303 -4.28 25.33 -1.98
N ASP A 304 -3.02 25.75 -2.17
CA ASP A 304 -2.74 27.06 -2.77
C ASP A 304 -3.31 27.13 -4.18
N PRO A 305 -3.96 28.22 -4.59
CA PRO A 305 -4.61 28.36 -5.90
C PRO A 305 -3.70 28.05 -7.11
N VAL A 306 -2.40 28.22 -6.97
CA VAL A 306 -1.43 27.91 -8.04
C VAL A 306 -1.36 26.40 -8.35
N PHE A 307 -1.75 25.57 -7.40
CA PHE A 307 -1.76 24.09 -7.53
C PHE A 307 -3.16 23.53 -7.82
N LEU A 308 -4.13 24.35 -8.18
CA LEU A 308 -5.43 23.84 -8.60
C LEU A 308 -5.30 23.13 -9.96
N PRO A 309 -5.73 21.87 -10.08
CA PRO A 309 -5.61 21.13 -11.33
C PRO A 309 -6.51 21.74 -12.43
N ARG A 310 -5.92 21.89 -13.61
CA ARG A 310 -6.63 22.37 -14.82
C ARG A 310 -6.06 21.66 -16.04
N PRO A 311 -6.83 20.75 -16.68
CA PRO A 311 -8.22 20.39 -16.41
C PRO A 311 -8.39 19.46 -15.18
N LEU A 312 -9.58 19.52 -14.55
CA LEU A 312 -10.10 18.47 -13.69
C LEU A 312 -11.18 17.75 -14.49
N ARG A 313 -11.12 16.43 -14.60
CA ARG A 313 -12.06 15.61 -15.36
C ARG A 313 -12.65 14.51 -14.50
N LEU A 314 -13.97 14.35 -14.59
CA LEU A 314 -14.66 13.22 -14.00
C LEU A 314 -14.56 12.01 -14.93
N VAL A 315 -14.26 10.86 -14.35
CA VAL A 315 -14.16 9.56 -15.05
C VAL A 315 -14.92 8.50 -14.26
N ASP A 316 -15.37 7.45 -14.94
CA ASP A 316 -16.10 6.35 -14.30
C ASP A 316 -15.19 5.47 -13.45
N ALA A 317 -13.94 5.27 -13.90
CA ALA A 317 -12.91 4.49 -13.20
C ALA A 317 -11.50 4.93 -13.58
N LEU A 318 -10.53 4.70 -12.69
CA LEU A 318 -9.10 4.84 -13.00
C LEU A 318 -8.50 3.47 -13.36
N PRO A 319 -7.56 3.41 -14.36
CA PRO A 319 -6.96 2.18 -14.83
C PRO A 319 -5.88 1.67 -13.86
N ARG A 320 -6.31 1.20 -12.70
CA ARG A 320 -5.42 0.62 -11.69
C ARG A 320 -5.12 -0.83 -12.02
N ASN A 321 -3.86 -1.25 -11.78
CA ASN A 321 -3.47 -2.65 -11.88
C ASN A 321 -3.97 -3.48 -10.67
N GLU A 322 -3.73 -4.79 -10.67
CA GLU A 322 -4.12 -5.72 -9.60
C GLU A 322 -3.61 -5.34 -8.20
N THR A 323 -2.52 -4.57 -8.11
CA THR A 323 -1.97 -4.07 -6.84
C THR A 323 -2.49 -2.70 -6.44
N GLY A 324 -3.45 -2.13 -7.21
CA GLY A 324 -3.99 -0.80 -6.99
C GLY A 324 -3.09 0.35 -7.48
N LYS A 325 -1.93 0.05 -8.07
CA LYS A 325 -1.04 1.07 -8.65
C LYS A 325 -1.60 1.58 -9.98
N LEU A 326 -1.37 2.85 -10.24
CA LEU A 326 -1.81 3.54 -11.45
C LEU A 326 -0.61 3.70 -12.41
N PRO A 327 -0.53 2.92 -13.52
CA PRO A 327 0.57 3.02 -14.46
C PRO A 327 0.57 4.37 -15.17
N ARG A 328 1.73 5.03 -15.24
CA ARG A 328 1.87 6.35 -15.87
C ARG A 328 1.46 6.33 -17.35
N SER A 329 1.74 5.25 -18.06
CA SER A 329 1.33 5.06 -19.48
C SER A 329 -0.19 5.03 -19.66
N ALA A 330 -0.93 4.49 -18.69
CA ALA A 330 -2.39 4.43 -18.75
C ALA A 330 -3.03 5.82 -18.50
N LEU A 331 -2.35 6.71 -17.77
CA LEU A 331 -2.81 8.08 -17.53
C LEU A 331 -2.66 8.97 -18.77
N LEU A 332 -1.58 8.79 -19.54
CA LEU A 332 -1.34 9.55 -20.77
C LEU A 332 -2.43 9.30 -21.83
N GLY A 333 -2.97 8.08 -21.90
CA GLY A 333 -4.08 7.74 -22.80
C GLY A 333 -5.40 8.45 -22.46
N LEU A 334 -5.64 8.72 -21.18
CA LEU A 334 -6.87 9.41 -20.74
C LEU A 334 -6.77 10.94 -20.87
N SER A 335 -5.58 11.50 -20.88
CA SER A 335 -5.37 12.94 -21.03
C SER A 335 -5.44 13.44 -22.48
N VAL A 336 -5.21 12.56 -23.47
CA VAL A 336 -5.09 12.89 -24.91
C VAL A 336 -6.42 12.79 -25.68
N HIS A 337 -7.43 12.08 -25.18
CA HIS A 337 -8.70 11.84 -25.90
C HIS A 337 -9.88 12.57 -25.28
N GLY A 338 -9.79 13.88 -25.17
CA GLY A 338 -10.88 14.73 -24.72
C GLY A 338 -10.83 16.08 -25.42
N GLY A 339 -11.23 16.07 -26.70
CA GLY A 339 -11.67 17.25 -27.46
C GLY A 339 -13.16 17.41 -27.35
#